data_ed3d59a9f16fc6dfbe13e678e00a23ad
#
_entry.id   ed3d59a9f16fc6dfbe13e678e00a23ad
#
_cell.length_a   1.000
_cell.length_b   1.000
_cell.length_c   1.000
_cell.angle_alpha   90.00
_cell.angle_beta   90.00
_cell.angle_gamma   90.00
#
_symmetry.space_group_name_H-M   'P 1'
#
loop_
_entity.id
_entity.type
_entity.pdbx_description
1 polymer ?
#
loop_
_entity_poly.entity_id
_entity_poly.type
_entity_poly.pdbx_seq_one_letter_code
_entity_poly.pdbx_strand_id
1 'polypeptide(L)'
;MLLALSAGLADAHAASTGTTEAEAENPHLWKPRVKSVAVFKNGLGFFTCEGEVSLRDGWCVTRQVPPAAFGTLAIYSLNKNHLVDIVGSGPGEIVDFDGKDAPKDIGYKRSRLEASKNLKVQLTYKHKGTTRTTAGKLMSVGPEFVVLETQDNNFAVPVEGISRMQVLDLPVRVHINNEAKNPPKKTELGMAYLRKGITWIPEYTLKVLDETTAELTLRGSLVNEAEDLIHCDVHFVVGVPHFLHTDYMAPIAVGQAIRTIGAAVAPQQIRSQIMSRAAIVSNVIRADQFDLPPGVVEKKVSDEGGDVYKVLGRLPEMGGAAATDYTVYTKEDISLRRGEKAIVTLFVKKIEYSHVYRWSPPERMKHMLVLHNGTDTAWTTGPYLAVSQQRPLSEDLLKYTPKGGNCEIPVTAAVNIAHDKSESEIDRKLKAHSPSSNRYLDLVTLEGVLKLRNFEKKTVDVIIVVSVPGKPVSASKGGLVQADPTKLKLTERQGSVRWKIKLEPGENKTLTYKYERYVSSG
;
A
#
# COMPACT_ATOMS: atom_id res chain seq x y z
N MET A 1 -11.29 -0.11 -63.26
CA MET A 1 -11.96 -1.34 -62.76
C MET A 1 -11.30 -1.69 -61.44
N LEU A 2 -11.78 -1.05 -60.36
CA LEU A 2 -11.27 -1.26 -59.00
C LEU A 2 -12.38 -1.98 -58.20
N LEU A 3 -12.06 -3.18 -57.73
CA LEU A 3 -12.91 -3.92 -56.77
C LEU A 3 -12.50 -3.49 -55.38
N ALA A 4 -13.42 -2.93 -54.61
CA ALA A 4 -13.31 -2.66 -53.21
C ALA A 4 -13.74 -3.92 -52.45
N LEU A 5 -12.84 -4.51 -51.64
CA LEU A 5 -13.17 -5.51 -50.61
C LEU A 5 -13.47 -4.77 -49.31
N SER A 6 -14.72 -4.80 -48.91
CA SER A 6 -15.16 -4.41 -47.56
C SER A 6 -14.96 -5.60 -46.60
N ALA A 7 -13.96 -5.50 -45.74
CA ALA A 7 -13.83 -6.40 -44.59
C ALA A 7 -14.74 -5.92 -43.46
N GLY A 8 -15.74 -6.73 -43.11
CA GLY A 8 -16.60 -6.49 -41.96
C GLY A 8 -15.82 -6.68 -40.66
N LEU A 9 -15.79 -5.65 -39.84
CA LEU A 9 -15.39 -5.77 -38.43
C LEU A 9 -16.54 -6.46 -37.69
N ALA A 10 -16.24 -7.65 -37.19
CA ALA A 10 -17.11 -8.31 -36.23
C ALA A 10 -16.99 -7.60 -34.89
N ASP A 11 -18.10 -7.00 -34.45
CA ASP A 11 -18.25 -6.49 -33.10
C ASP A 11 -18.07 -7.60 -32.09
N ALA A 12 -16.96 -7.59 -31.36
CA ALA A 12 -16.78 -8.35 -30.16
C ALA A 12 -17.67 -7.74 -29.07
N HIS A 13 -18.87 -8.29 -28.91
CA HIS A 13 -19.74 -7.98 -27.78
C HIS A 13 -18.99 -8.36 -26.49
N ALA A 14 -18.63 -7.34 -25.72
CA ALA A 14 -18.24 -7.48 -24.33
C ALA A 14 -19.35 -8.24 -23.59
N ALA A 15 -18.99 -9.36 -22.97
CA ALA A 15 -19.87 -10.10 -22.09
C ALA A 15 -20.24 -9.18 -20.92
N SER A 16 -21.42 -8.56 -20.99
CA SER A 16 -22.05 -7.91 -19.86
C SER A 16 -22.24 -8.97 -18.78
N THR A 17 -21.72 -8.73 -17.58
CA THR A 17 -22.07 -9.49 -16.39
C THR A 17 -23.60 -9.36 -16.23
N GLY A 18 -24.32 -10.35 -16.71
CA GLY A 18 -25.79 -10.37 -16.67
C GLY A 18 -26.27 -10.42 -15.23
N THR A 19 -26.69 -9.28 -14.71
CA THR A 19 -27.69 -9.25 -13.64
C THR A 19 -28.94 -9.89 -14.23
N THR A 20 -29.40 -10.97 -13.60
CA THR A 20 -30.59 -11.67 -14.09
C THR A 20 -31.81 -10.75 -13.99
N GLU A 21 -32.73 -10.83 -14.94
CA GLU A 21 -33.95 -10.00 -14.98
C GLU A 21 -34.73 -9.98 -13.64
N ALA A 22 -34.77 -11.11 -12.91
CA ALA A 22 -35.37 -11.18 -11.58
C ALA A 22 -34.65 -10.37 -10.49
N GLU A 23 -33.34 -10.15 -10.64
CA GLU A 23 -32.55 -9.28 -9.73
C GLU A 23 -32.65 -7.80 -10.09
N ALA A 24 -32.92 -7.49 -11.36
CA ALA A 24 -33.16 -6.12 -11.79
C ALA A 24 -34.56 -5.64 -11.32
N GLU A 25 -35.49 -6.55 -11.10
CA GLU A 25 -36.86 -6.24 -10.72
C GLU A 25 -37.10 -6.12 -9.21
N ASN A 26 -36.19 -6.58 -8.34
CA ASN A 26 -36.38 -6.46 -6.89
C ASN A 26 -35.95 -5.08 -6.35
N PRO A 27 -36.90 -4.15 -6.13
CA PRO A 27 -36.61 -2.80 -5.67
C PRO A 27 -36.07 -2.75 -4.22
N HIS A 28 -36.21 -3.85 -3.47
CA HIS A 28 -35.75 -3.97 -2.09
C HIS A 28 -34.34 -4.56 -1.97
N LEU A 29 -33.70 -4.91 -3.09
CA LEU A 29 -32.31 -5.34 -3.14
C LEU A 29 -31.40 -4.13 -3.30
N TRP A 30 -30.69 -3.78 -2.22
CA TRP A 30 -29.71 -2.72 -2.23
C TRP A 30 -28.41 -3.19 -2.90
N LYS A 31 -28.02 -2.48 -3.96
CA LYS A 31 -26.80 -2.73 -4.75
C LYS A 31 -25.92 -1.48 -4.69
N PRO A 32 -25.14 -1.29 -3.62
CA PRO A 32 -24.24 -0.13 -3.52
C PRO A 32 -23.15 -0.20 -4.59
N ARG A 33 -22.77 0.96 -5.12
CA ARG A 33 -21.63 1.13 -6.04
C ARG A 33 -20.56 1.92 -5.37
N VAL A 34 -19.29 1.58 -5.64
CA VAL A 34 -18.16 2.35 -5.13
C VAL A 34 -18.23 3.76 -5.70
N LYS A 35 -18.35 4.74 -4.83
CA LYS A 35 -18.36 6.16 -5.14
C LYS A 35 -16.96 6.74 -5.08
N SER A 36 -16.24 6.41 -4.00
CA SER A 36 -14.86 6.82 -3.85
C SER A 36 -14.04 5.79 -3.10
N VAL A 37 -12.74 5.83 -3.31
CA VAL A 37 -11.78 5.01 -2.57
C VAL A 37 -10.54 5.82 -2.19
N ALA A 38 -10.18 5.80 -0.91
CA ALA A 38 -8.89 6.30 -0.45
C ALA A 38 -7.88 5.15 -0.43
N VAL A 39 -6.85 5.24 -1.26
CA VAL A 39 -5.87 4.18 -1.48
C VAL A 39 -4.57 4.51 -0.75
N PHE A 40 -4.14 3.59 0.10
CA PHE A 40 -2.91 3.70 0.88
C PHE A 40 -1.78 2.86 0.25
N LYS A 41 -0.53 3.25 0.49
CA LYS A 41 0.65 2.54 -0.05
C LYS A 41 0.88 1.16 0.56
N ASN A 42 0.28 0.88 1.71
CA ASN A 42 0.40 -0.39 2.43
C ASN A 42 -0.59 -1.49 1.98
N GLY A 43 -1.26 -1.30 0.86
CA GLY A 43 -2.19 -2.29 0.31
C GLY A 43 -3.61 -2.20 0.85
N LEU A 44 -3.94 -1.14 1.59
CA LEU A 44 -5.27 -0.89 2.12
C LEU A 44 -6.03 0.13 1.25
N GLY A 45 -7.34 -0.03 1.19
CA GLY A 45 -8.27 0.93 0.61
C GLY A 45 -9.44 1.18 1.56
N PHE A 46 -9.77 2.45 1.77
CA PHE A 46 -11.01 2.84 2.43
C PHE A 46 -12.04 3.19 1.36
N PHE A 47 -13.06 2.36 1.26
CA PHE A 47 -14.10 2.45 0.24
C PHE A 47 -15.34 3.12 0.80
N THR A 48 -15.94 4.00 0.00
CA THR A 48 -17.30 4.51 0.23
C THR A 48 -18.18 4.12 -0.94
N CYS A 49 -19.30 3.49 -0.63
CA CYS A 49 -20.28 3.03 -1.60
C CYS A 49 -21.61 3.69 -1.31
N GLU A 50 -22.40 3.97 -2.34
CA GLU A 50 -23.72 4.58 -2.23
C GLU A 50 -24.71 3.86 -3.14
N GLY A 51 -25.98 3.93 -2.79
CA GLY A 51 -27.06 3.43 -3.64
C GLY A 51 -28.44 3.68 -3.07
N GLU A 52 -29.38 3.93 -3.96
CA GLU A 52 -30.80 4.06 -3.63
C GLU A 52 -31.44 2.69 -3.49
N VAL A 53 -32.38 2.54 -2.57
CA VAL A 53 -33.15 1.31 -2.36
C VAL A 53 -34.57 1.62 -1.88
N SER A 54 -35.54 0.81 -2.31
CA SER A 54 -36.90 0.83 -1.76
C SER A 54 -36.97 -0.01 -0.48
N LEU A 55 -37.70 0.46 0.50
CA LEU A 55 -37.88 -0.22 1.78
C LEU A 55 -39.26 -0.89 1.83
N ARG A 56 -39.29 -2.07 2.46
CA ARG A 56 -40.54 -2.75 2.85
C ARG A 56 -40.58 -2.81 4.36
N ASP A 57 -41.50 -2.08 4.95
CA ASP A 57 -41.64 -1.96 6.41
C ASP A 57 -40.34 -1.57 7.11
N GLY A 58 -39.58 -0.65 6.48
CA GLY A 58 -38.26 -0.21 6.96
C GLY A 58 -37.10 -1.15 6.62
N TRP A 59 -37.34 -2.25 5.91
CA TRP A 59 -36.31 -3.25 5.59
C TRP A 59 -35.89 -3.24 4.12
N CYS A 60 -34.60 -3.47 3.89
CA CYS A 60 -34.04 -3.88 2.61
C CYS A 60 -33.02 -5.01 2.82
N VAL A 61 -32.53 -5.57 1.73
CA VAL A 61 -31.55 -6.66 1.74
C VAL A 61 -30.36 -6.29 0.86
N THR A 62 -29.17 -6.74 1.23
CA THR A 62 -28.01 -6.72 0.35
C THR A 62 -27.36 -8.10 0.33
N ARG A 63 -26.89 -8.52 -0.84
CA ARG A 63 -26.26 -9.85 -1.00
C ARG A 63 -24.78 -9.84 -0.71
N GLN A 64 -24.15 -8.68 -0.83
CA GLN A 64 -22.69 -8.57 -0.70
C GLN A 64 -22.33 -7.65 0.45
N VAL A 65 -21.62 -8.21 1.43
CA VAL A 65 -20.86 -7.46 2.40
C VAL A 65 -19.39 -7.69 2.08
N PRO A 66 -18.63 -6.62 1.80
CA PRO A 66 -17.23 -6.74 1.45
C PRO A 66 -16.43 -7.33 2.62
N PRO A 67 -15.25 -7.95 2.37
CA PRO A 67 -14.35 -8.43 3.42
C PRO A 67 -13.69 -7.25 4.14
N ALA A 68 -14.51 -6.49 4.87
CA ALA A 68 -14.10 -5.32 5.63
C ALA A 68 -13.19 -5.70 6.80
N ALA A 69 -12.19 -4.88 7.10
CA ALA A 69 -11.40 -5.00 8.30
C ALA A 69 -12.26 -4.83 9.56
N PHE A 70 -11.87 -5.49 10.63
CA PHE A 70 -12.62 -5.48 11.89
C PHE A 70 -12.87 -4.06 12.40
N GLY A 71 -14.12 -3.78 12.73
CA GLY A 71 -14.55 -2.49 13.26
C GLY A 71 -14.65 -1.35 12.24
N THR A 72 -14.42 -1.60 10.93
CA THR A 72 -14.43 -0.55 9.91
C THR A 72 -15.67 -0.57 9.02
N LEU A 73 -16.47 -1.62 9.04
CA LEU A 73 -17.71 -1.69 8.27
C LEU A 73 -18.78 -0.81 8.92
N ALA A 74 -19.24 0.19 8.18
CA ALA A 74 -20.38 1.02 8.54
C ALA A 74 -21.39 1.04 7.39
N ILE A 75 -22.66 0.81 7.70
CA ILE A 75 -23.79 1.09 6.80
C ILE A 75 -24.60 2.22 7.45
N TYR A 76 -24.91 3.25 6.69
CA TYR A 76 -25.56 4.44 7.19
C TYR A 76 -26.55 5.01 6.18
N SER A 77 -27.52 5.76 6.65
CA SER A 77 -28.42 6.51 5.78
C SER A 77 -27.82 7.86 5.44
N LEU A 78 -27.88 8.26 4.18
CA LEU A 78 -27.52 9.60 3.74
C LEU A 78 -28.58 10.64 4.12
N ASN A 79 -29.78 10.18 4.47
CA ASN A 79 -30.83 11.03 5.02
C ASN A 79 -30.62 11.24 6.53
N LYS A 80 -30.63 12.49 6.96
CA LYS A 80 -30.49 12.84 8.38
C LYS A 80 -31.64 12.23 9.21
N ASN A 81 -31.33 11.81 10.44
CA ASN A 81 -32.25 11.25 11.44
C ASN A 81 -32.73 9.79 11.19
N HIS A 82 -32.00 9.02 10.39
CA HIS A 82 -32.26 7.60 10.25
C HIS A 82 -31.14 6.80 10.93
N LEU A 83 -31.50 5.90 11.84
CA LEU A 83 -30.62 4.89 12.40
C LEU A 83 -30.67 3.64 11.52
N VAL A 84 -29.55 2.97 11.36
CA VAL A 84 -29.42 1.80 10.52
C VAL A 84 -28.95 0.61 11.34
N ASP A 85 -29.76 -0.45 11.38
CA ASP A 85 -29.43 -1.70 12.00
C ASP A 85 -29.10 -2.75 10.93
N ILE A 86 -28.03 -3.52 11.16
CA ILE A 86 -27.57 -4.56 10.24
C ILE A 86 -27.78 -5.91 10.90
N VAL A 87 -28.53 -6.77 10.24
CA VAL A 87 -28.79 -8.13 10.69
C VAL A 87 -28.15 -9.11 9.72
N GLY A 88 -27.06 -9.73 10.15
CA GLY A 88 -26.41 -10.81 9.41
C GLY A 88 -27.36 -12.01 9.28
N SER A 89 -27.26 -12.71 8.17
CA SER A 89 -28.04 -13.92 7.96
C SER A 89 -27.58 -15.05 8.89
N GLY A 90 -28.51 -15.81 9.40
CA GLY A 90 -28.27 -17.03 10.15
C GLY A 90 -27.57 -18.13 9.32
N PRO A 91 -27.49 -19.36 9.82
CA PRO A 91 -26.96 -20.48 9.03
C PRO A 91 -27.74 -20.62 7.73
N GLY A 92 -27.01 -20.96 6.64
CA GLY A 92 -27.61 -21.12 5.32
C GLY A 92 -28.78 -22.09 5.33
N GLU A 93 -29.79 -21.81 4.52
CA GLU A 93 -30.89 -22.72 4.32
C GLU A 93 -30.33 -24.04 3.79
N ILE A 94 -30.52 -25.10 4.57
CA ILE A 94 -30.15 -26.45 4.19
C ILE A 94 -31.45 -27.19 3.88
N VAL A 95 -31.57 -27.63 2.63
CA VAL A 95 -32.66 -28.48 2.21
C VAL A 95 -32.10 -29.87 2.03
N ASP A 96 -32.53 -30.80 2.88
CA ASP A 96 -32.21 -32.22 2.79
C ASP A 96 -33.36 -32.92 2.03
N PHE A 97 -33.08 -33.34 0.80
CA PHE A 97 -34.08 -33.99 -0.05
C PHE A 97 -34.23 -35.48 0.25
N ASP A 98 -33.29 -36.08 0.95
CA ASP A 98 -33.29 -37.50 1.35
C ASP A 98 -33.70 -37.66 2.83
N GLY A 99 -34.00 -36.55 3.52
CA GLY A 99 -34.43 -36.55 4.92
C GLY A 99 -35.72 -37.37 5.16
N LYS A 100 -35.90 -37.86 6.39
CA LYS A 100 -37.05 -38.70 6.76
C LYS A 100 -38.39 -38.00 6.53
N ASP A 101 -38.43 -36.68 6.68
CA ASP A 101 -39.63 -35.86 6.57
C ASP A 101 -39.70 -35.08 5.23
N ALA A 102 -38.73 -35.29 4.34
CA ALA A 102 -38.74 -34.61 3.05
C ALA A 102 -39.71 -35.25 2.07
N PRO A 103 -40.54 -34.46 1.34
CA PRO A 103 -41.36 -34.99 0.25
C PRO A 103 -40.46 -35.68 -0.79
N LYS A 104 -40.75 -36.94 -1.09
CA LYS A 104 -39.97 -37.73 -2.08
C LYS A 104 -40.37 -37.41 -3.54
N ASP A 105 -41.14 -36.35 -3.72
CA ASP A 105 -41.60 -35.90 -5.04
C ASP A 105 -40.49 -35.08 -5.75
N ILE A 106 -40.22 -35.44 -6.98
CA ILE A 106 -39.24 -34.73 -7.83
C ILE A 106 -39.73 -33.31 -8.15
N GLY A 107 -41.04 -33.07 -8.18
CA GLY A 107 -41.63 -31.73 -8.34
C GLY A 107 -41.27 -30.80 -7.17
N TYR A 108 -41.34 -31.31 -5.93
CA TYR A 108 -40.89 -30.57 -4.76
C TYR A 108 -39.41 -30.20 -4.86
N LYS A 109 -38.57 -31.20 -5.21
CA LYS A 109 -37.10 -30.97 -5.37
C LYS A 109 -36.82 -29.88 -6.40
N ARG A 110 -37.49 -29.93 -7.57
CA ARG A 110 -37.37 -28.91 -8.61
C ARG A 110 -37.84 -27.54 -8.14
N SER A 111 -38.99 -27.46 -7.49
CA SER A 111 -39.53 -26.18 -6.97
C SER A 111 -38.54 -25.50 -6.03
N ARG A 112 -37.90 -26.28 -5.14
CA ARG A 112 -36.91 -25.73 -4.21
C ARG A 112 -35.62 -25.30 -4.91
N LEU A 113 -35.17 -26.04 -5.91
CA LEU A 113 -34.02 -25.68 -6.75
C LEU A 113 -34.34 -24.44 -7.59
N GLU A 114 -35.52 -24.35 -8.21
CA GLU A 114 -35.95 -23.18 -9.00
C GLU A 114 -36.04 -21.91 -8.13
N ALA A 115 -36.53 -22.02 -6.90
CA ALA A 115 -36.56 -20.92 -5.94
C ALA A 115 -35.12 -20.43 -5.57
N SER A 116 -34.12 -21.25 -5.77
CA SER A 116 -32.70 -20.93 -5.50
C SER A 116 -31.92 -20.58 -6.77
N LYS A 117 -32.58 -20.43 -7.91
CA LYS A 117 -31.97 -20.02 -9.17
C LYS A 117 -31.27 -18.67 -9.01
N ASN A 118 -30.11 -18.54 -9.64
CA ASN A 118 -29.21 -17.40 -9.56
C ASN A 118 -28.53 -17.18 -8.20
N LEU A 119 -28.78 -18.05 -7.22
CA LEU A 119 -28.06 -18.04 -5.96
C LEU A 119 -26.83 -18.95 -6.02
N LYS A 120 -25.82 -18.65 -5.21
CA LYS A 120 -24.70 -19.54 -5.00
C LYS A 120 -25.15 -20.65 -4.05
N VAL A 121 -25.11 -21.87 -4.53
CA VAL A 121 -25.52 -23.05 -3.78
C VAL A 121 -24.42 -24.10 -3.75
N GLN A 122 -24.49 -24.95 -2.74
CA GLN A 122 -23.70 -26.17 -2.65
C GLN A 122 -24.65 -27.35 -2.79
N LEU A 123 -24.47 -28.15 -3.84
CA LEU A 123 -25.25 -29.36 -4.06
C LEU A 123 -24.43 -30.59 -3.67
N THR A 124 -25.03 -31.46 -2.86
CA THR A 124 -24.53 -32.82 -2.60
C THR A 124 -25.39 -33.78 -3.40
N TYR A 125 -24.77 -34.61 -4.21
CA TYR A 125 -25.45 -35.50 -5.14
C TYR A 125 -24.69 -36.82 -5.33
N LYS A 126 -25.43 -37.88 -5.72
CA LYS A 126 -24.88 -39.18 -6.08
C LYS A 126 -24.59 -39.25 -7.59
N HIS A 127 -23.39 -39.60 -7.96
CA HIS A 127 -22.99 -39.85 -9.33
C HIS A 127 -22.19 -41.15 -9.39
N LYS A 128 -22.68 -42.13 -10.19
CA LYS A 128 -22.07 -43.46 -10.32
C LYS A 128 -21.74 -44.11 -8.96
N GLY A 129 -22.70 -44.04 -8.03
CA GLY A 129 -22.56 -44.66 -6.71
C GLY A 129 -21.70 -43.87 -5.68
N THR A 130 -21.04 -42.80 -6.13
CA THR A 130 -20.19 -41.96 -5.23
C THR A 130 -20.91 -40.65 -4.89
N THR A 131 -20.90 -40.26 -3.63
CA THR A 131 -21.41 -38.96 -3.19
C THR A 131 -20.39 -37.86 -3.51
N ARG A 132 -20.82 -36.85 -4.22
CA ARG A 132 -20.03 -35.67 -4.59
C ARG A 132 -20.69 -34.40 -4.07
N THR A 133 -19.88 -33.39 -3.84
CA THR A 133 -20.35 -32.05 -3.46
C THR A 133 -19.72 -31.02 -4.38
N THR A 134 -20.55 -30.18 -4.98
CA THR A 134 -20.10 -29.11 -5.88
C THR A 134 -20.77 -27.81 -5.48
N ALA A 135 -20.01 -26.72 -5.38
CA ALA A 135 -20.52 -25.38 -5.11
C ALA A 135 -20.41 -24.53 -6.38
N GLY A 136 -21.48 -23.78 -6.67
CA GLY A 136 -21.53 -22.90 -7.83
C GLY A 136 -22.79 -22.05 -7.83
N LYS A 137 -22.90 -21.13 -8.80
CA LYS A 137 -24.12 -20.37 -9.05
C LYS A 137 -25.11 -21.24 -9.81
N LEU A 138 -26.33 -21.37 -9.32
CA LEU A 138 -27.38 -22.16 -9.96
C LEU A 138 -27.96 -21.39 -11.14
N MET A 139 -27.55 -21.73 -12.36
CA MET A 139 -27.92 -20.99 -13.57
C MET A 139 -29.27 -21.41 -14.14
N SER A 140 -29.53 -22.71 -14.17
CA SER A 140 -30.80 -23.22 -14.71
C SER A 140 -31.24 -24.52 -14.02
N VAL A 141 -32.53 -24.73 -13.96
CA VAL A 141 -33.13 -25.95 -13.45
C VAL A 141 -34.01 -26.55 -14.57
N GLY A 142 -33.50 -27.63 -15.11
CA GLY A 142 -34.22 -28.41 -16.14
C GLY A 142 -34.96 -29.61 -15.56
N PRO A 143 -35.67 -30.36 -16.39
CA PRO A 143 -36.39 -31.57 -15.97
C PRO A 143 -35.45 -32.67 -15.45
N GLU A 144 -34.25 -32.80 -16.00
CA GLU A 144 -33.32 -33.87 -15.66
C GLU A 144 -32.03 -33.34 -15.01
N PHE A 145 -31.61 -32.12 -15.35
CA PHE A 145 -30.36 -31.56 -14.89
C PHE A 145 -30.52 -30.14 -14.37
N VAL A 146 -29.71 -29.80 -13.40
CA VAL A 146 -29.43 -28.41 -13.02
C VAL A 146 -28.04 -28.03 -13.50
N VAL A 147 -27.84 -26.77 -13.88
CA VAL A 147 -26.56 -26.23 -14.31
C VAL A 147 -26.02 -25.30 -13.24
N LEU A 148 -24.81 -25.62 -12.75
CA LEU A 148 -24.03 -24.77 -11.85
C LEU A 148 -22.89 -24.12 -12.62
N GLU A 149 -22.77 -22.80 -12.52
CA GLU A 149 -21.58 -22.06 -12.94
C GLU A 149 -20.56 -22.10 -11.81
N THR A 150 -19.39 -22.68 -12.07
CA THR A 150 -18.23 -22.69 -11.16
C THR A 150 -17.15 -21.74 -11.68
N GLN A 151 -16.05 -21.56 -10.95
CA GLN A 151 -14.95 -20.70 -11.38
C GLN A 151 -14.31 -21.15 -12.70
N ASP A 152 -14.30 -22.47 -12.97
CA ASP A 152 -13.58 -23.04 -14.09
C ASP A 152 -14.50 -23.47 -15.24
N ASN A 153 -15.74 -23.93 -14.94
CA ASN A 153 -16.65 -24.53 -15.94
C ASN A 153 -18.12 -24.50 -15.49
N ASN A 154 -19.03 -24.66 -16.44
CA ASN A 154 -20.43 -24.99 -16.18
C ASN A 154 -20.58 -26.48 -15.92
N PHE A 155 -21.23 -26.82 -14.81
CA PHE A 155 -21.40 -28.18 -14.33
C PHE A 155 -22.86 -28.61 -14.35
N ALA A 156 -23.19 -29.68 -15.05
CA ALA A 156 -24.53 -30.24 -15.05
C ALA A 156 -24.64 -31.34 -13.99
N VAL A 157 -25.61 -31.22 -13.08
CA VAL A 157 -25.89 -32.18 -12.01
C VAL A 157 -27.28 -32.78 -12.21
N PRO A 158 -27.42 -34.13 -12.22
CA PRO A 158 -28.73 -34.78 -12.33
C PRO A 158 -29.64 -34.42 -11.14
N VAL A 159 -30.86 -33.95 -11.40
CA VAL A 159 -31.84 -33.56 -10.36
C VAL A 159 -32.16 -34.72 -9.42
N GLU A 160 -32.36 -35.92 -9.96
CA GLU A 160 -32.66 -37.11 -9.15
C GLU A 160 -31.56 -37.42 -8.14
N GLY A 161 -30.30 -37.28 -8.56
CA GLY A 161 -29.12 -37.58 -7.72
C GLY A 161 -28.90 -36.62 -6.57
N ILE A 162 -29.51 -35.43 -6.58
CA ILE A 162 -29.31 -34.41 -5.55
C ILE A 162 -29.95 -34.87 -4.24
N SER A 163 -29.14 -35.07 -3.21
CA SER A 163 -29.58 -35.43 -1.86
C SER A 163 -29.72 -34.24 -0.94
N ARG A 164 -28.92 -33.19 -1.16
CA ARG A 164 -28.88 -32.00 -0.28
C ARG A 164 -28.53 -30.75 -1.07
N MET A 165 -29.20 -29.66 -0.75
CA MET A 165 -28.85 -28.32 -1.21
C MET A 165 -28.59 -27.41 0.00
N GLN A 166 -27.53 -26.64 -0.05
CA GLN A 166 -27.27 -25.56 0.89
C GLN A 166 -27.16 -24.25 0.12
N VAL A 167 -27.98 -23.27 0.46
CA VAL A 167 -27.87 -21.92 -0.10
C VAL A 167 -26.72 -21.20 0.61
N LEU A 168 -25.73 -20.77 -0.17
CA LEU A 168 -24.53 -20.11 0.34
C LEU A 168 -24.65 -18.58 0.30
N ASP A 169 -25.47 -18.07 -0.61
CA ASP A 169 -25.62 -16.64 -0.89
C ASP A 169 -26.84 -16.08 -0.16
N LEU A 170 -26.69 -15.88 1.14
CA LEU A 170 -27.75 -15.34 1.98
C LEU A 170 -27.64 -13.83 2.09
N PRO A 171 -28.74 -13.08 1.87
CA PRO A 171 -28.71 -11.64 2.00
C PRO A 171 -28.54 -11.20 3.46
N VAL A 172 -27.81 -10.11 3.63
CA VAL A 172 -27.81 -9.35 4.88
C VAL A 172 -29.01 -8.43 4.86
N ARG A 173 -29.76 -8.39 5.97
CA ARG A 173 -30.90 -7.51 6.13
C ARG A 173 -30.46 -6.19 6.75
N VAL A 174 -30.94 -5.10 6.18
CA VAL A 174 -30.69 -3.75 6.67
C VAL A 174 -32.03 -3.13 7.07
N HIS A 175 -32.13 -2.70 8.30
CA HIS A 175 -33.30 -2.05 8.85
C HIS A 175 -33.03 -0.56 9.07
N ILE A 176 -33.92 0.26 8.58
CA ILE A 176 -33.90 1.70 8.78
C ILE A 176 -34.91 2.03 9.88
N ASN A 177 -34.40 2.38 11.04
CA ASN A 177 -35.23 2.80 12.15
C ASN A 177 -35.43 4.32 12.04
N ASN A 178 -36.69 4.72 11.89
CA ASN A 178 -37.09 6.12 11.89
C ASN A 178 -37.90 6.39 13.16
N GLU A 179 -37.57 7.44 13.89
CA GLU A 179 -38.38 7.91 15.02
C GLU A 179 -39.79 8.36 14.61
N ALA A 180 -40.00 8.66 13.32
CA ALA A 180 -41.32 8.92 12.76
C ALA A 180 -42.09 7.61 12.54
N LYS A 181 -43.38 7.61 12.87
CA LYS A 181 -44.28 6.44 12.80
C LYS A 181 -44.40 5.76 11.43
N ASN A 182 -43.93 6.37 10.34
CA ASN A 182 -43.98 5.83 8.99
C ASN A 182 -42.58 5.73 8.40
N PRO A 183 -42.03 4.53 8.20
CA PRO A 183 -40.74 4.38 7.54
C PRO A 183 -40.81 4.91 6.10
N PRO A 184 -39.73 5.52 5.58
CA PRO A 184 -39.68 6.01 4.21
C PRO A 184 -39.83 4.84 3.24
N LYS A 185 -40.53 5.07 2.10
CA LYS A 185 -40.66 4.05 1.06
C LYS A 185 -39.39 3.82 0.26
N LYS A 186 -38.54 4.85 0.17
CA LYS A 186 -37.20 4.82 -0.49
C LYS A 186 -36.20 5.60 0.35
N THR A 187 -34.97 5.17 0.29
CA THR A 187 -33.85 5.85 0.97
C THR A 187 -32.57 5.66 0.19
N GLU A 188 -31.62 6.55 0.40
CA GLU A 188 -30.27 6.44 -0.09
C GLU A 188 -29.38 5.98 1.07
N LEU A 189 -28.69 4.87 0.88
CA LEU A 189 -27.81 4.27 1.85
C LEU A 189 -26.37 4.38 1.40
N GLY A 190 -25.49 4.63 2.37
CA GLY A 190 -24.05 4.56 2.22
C GLY A 190 -23.47 3.34 2.93
N MET A 191 -22.36 2.85 2.42
CA MET A 191 -21.52 1.84 3.08
C MET A 191 -20.07 2.28 3.04
N ALA A 192 -19.41 2.27 4.18
CA ALA A 192 -17.98 2.56 4.27
C ALA A 192 -17.25 1.40 4.91
N TYR A 193 -16.06 1.09 4.43
CA TYR A 193 -15.22 0.02 4.97
C TYR A 193 -13.77 0.14 4.53
N LEU A 194 -12.89 -0.42 5.35
CA LEU A 194 -11.47 -0.61 5.03
C LEU A 194 -11.24 -2.06 4.61
N ARG A 195 -10.52 -2.28 3.51
CA ARG A 195 -10.11 -3.63 3.08
C ARG A 195 -8.76 -3.63 2.40
N LYS A 196 -8.13 -4.82 2.35
CA LYS A 196 -6.92 -5.08 1.56
C LYS A 196 -7.23 -5.31 0.09
N GLY A 197 -6.20 -5.21 -0.75
CA GLY A 197 -6.25 -5.58 -2.15
C GLY A 197 -6.18 -4.38 -3.12
N ILE A 198 -5.94 -3.18 -2.63
CA ILE A 198 -5.67 -2.03 -3.49
C ILE A 198 -4.50 -1.24 -2.94
N THR A 199 -3.58 -0.84 -3.81
CA THR A 199 -2.40 -0.07 -3.43
C THR A 199 -1.99 0.86 -4.55
N TRP A 200 -1.19 1.86 -4.22
CA TRP A 200 -0.59 2.73 -5.21
C TRP A 200 0.90 2.95 -4.95
N ILE A 201 1.63 3.20 -6.01
CA ILE A 201 3.07 3.44 -5.99
C ILE A 201 3.30 4.78 -6.67
N PRO A 202 3.89 5.76 -5.98
CA PRO A 202 4.29 7.01 -6.61
C PRO A 202 5.50 6.80 -7.51
N GLU A 203 5.50 7.38 -8.70
CA GLU A 203 6.59 7.37 -9.65
C GLU A 203 6.84 8.79 -10.14
N TYR A 204 8.08 9.24 -10.06
CA TYR A 204 8.46 10.59 -10.47
C TYR A 204 9.26 10.60 -11.76
N THR A 205 9.01 11.61 -12.59
CA THR A 205 9.91 11.97 -13.67
C THR A 205 10.32 13.42 -13.48
N LEU A 206 11.63 13.65 -13.38
CA LEU A 206 12.23 14.98 -13.31
C LEU A 206 12.85 15.31 -14.66
N LYS A 207 12.27 16.22 -15.40
CA LYS A 207 12.80 16.72 -16.67
C LYS A 207 13.48 18.05 -16.45
N VAL A 208 14.81 18.07 -16.55
CA VAL A 208 15.61 19.32 -16.49
C VAL A 208 15.29 20.18 -17.70
N LEU A 209 14.87 21.41 -17.46
CA LEU A 209 14.51 22.38 -18.52
C LEU A 209 15.68 23.33 -18.80
N ASP A 210 16.26 23.91 -17.77
CA ASP A 210 17.39 24.83 -17.80
C ASP A 210 18.28 24.67 -16.54
N GLU A 211 19.24 25.58 -16.28
CA GLU A 211 20.18 25.50 -15.15
C GLU A 211 19.53 25.65 -13.75
N THR A 212 18.29 26.07 -13.67
CA THR A 212 17.62 26.38 -12.40
C THR A 212 16.21 25.83 -12.28
N THR A 213 15.63 25.36 -13.38
CA THR A 213 14.25 24.90 -13.41
C THR A 213 14.11 23.50 -14.02
N ALA A 214 13.19 22.74 -13.46
CA ALA A 214 12.81 21.42 -13.94
C ALA A 214 11.30 21.24 -13.93
N GLU A 215 10.81 20.31 -14.71
CA GLU A 215 9.44 19.82 -14.65
C GLU A 215 9.40 18.53 -13.85
N LEU A 216 8.64 18.52 -12.76
CA LEU A 216 8.40 17.36 -11.95
C LEU A 216 7.01 16.80 -12.25
N THR A 217 6.98 15.56 -12.73
CA THR A 217 5.74 14.81 -12.96
C THR A 217 5.61 13.73 -11.89
N LEU A 218 4.48 13.69 -11.17
CA LEU A 218 4.10 12.57 -10.31
C LEU A 218 3.03 11.74 -10.99
N ARG A 219 3.27 10.44 -11.07
CA ARG A 219 2.30 9.43 -11.48
C ARG A 219 2.00 8.50 -10.30
N GLY A 220 0.78 7.99 -10.25
CA GLY A 220 0.38 6.94 -9.34
C GLY A 220 0.16 5.64 -10.13
N SER A 221 0.98 4.64 -9.90
CA SER A 221 0.72 3.28 -10.38
C SER A 221 -0.27 2.62 -9.43
N LEU A 222 -1.53 2.51 -9.85
CA LEU A 222 -2.63 1.93 -9.07
C LEU A 222 -2.77 0.44 -9.41
N VAL A 223 -2.75 -0.41 -8.40
CA VAL A 223 -2.98 -1.86 -8.51
C VAL A 223 -4.26 -2.20 -7.76
N ASN A 224 -5.25 -2.75 -8.46
CA ASN A 224 -6.56 -3.06 -7.91
C ASN A 224 -6.86 -4.56 -7.96
N GLU A 225 -6.72 -5.23 -6.82
CA GLU A 225 -7.13 -6.62 -6.60
C GLU A 225 -8.39 -6.70 -5.69
N ALA A 226 -8.95 -5.53 -5.32
CA ALA A 226 -10.05 -5.45 -4.38
C ALA A 226 -11.41 -5.69 -5.06
N GLU A 227 -11.88 -4.74 -5.84
CA GLU A 227 -13.20 -4.76 -6.46
C GLU A 227 -13.28 -3.80 -7.64
N ASP A 228 -14.34 -3.92 -8.44
CA ASP A 228 -14.52 -3.06 -9.60
C ASP A 228 -14.76 -1.60 -9.18
N LEU A 229 -13.95 -0.71 -9.70
CA LEU A 229 -14.14 0.73 -9.64
C LEU A 229 -14.76 1.18 -10.97
N ILE A 230 -15.91 1.80 -10.92
CA ILE A 230 -16.62 2.28 -12.12
C ILE A 230 -17.09 3.70 -11.86
N HIS A 231 -16.54 4.65 -12.60
CA HIS A 231 -16.79 6.09 -12.40
C HIS A 231 -16.59 6.50 -10.93
N CYS A 232 -15.43 6.14 -10.39
CA CYS A 232 -15.08 6.24 -8.99
C CYS A 232 -14.01 7.32 -8.79
N ASP A 233 -14.13 8.10 -7.71
CA ASP A 233 -13.10 9.04 -7.30
C ASP A 233 -12.03 8.31 -6.49
N VAL A 234 -10.78 8.39 -6.93
CA VAL A 234 -9.64 7.75 -6.27
C VAL A 234 -8.79 8.80 -5.57
N HIS A 235 -8.65 8.63 -4.26
CA HIS A 235 -7.84 9.47 -3.39
C HIS A 235 -6.54 8.75 -3.05
N PHE A 236 -5.42 9.19 -3.62
CA PHE A 236 -4.08 8.66 -3.37
C PHE A 236 -3.54 9.28 -2.08
N VAL A 237 -3.50 8.51 -1.00
CA VAL A 237 -3.14 9.02 0.32
C VAL A 237 -1.65 8.89 0.55
N VAL A 238 -1.04 10.02 0.94
CA VAL A 238 0.35 10.13 1.40
C VAL A 238 0.35 10.16 2.92
N GLY A 239 1.09 9.27 3.53
CA GLY A 239 1.12 9.07 4.98
C GLY A 239 0.81 7.63 5.35
N VAL A 240 1.09 7.28 6.59
CA VAL A 240 0.82 5.94 7.13
C VAL A 240 -0.25 6.09 8.22
N PRO A 241 -1.50 5.74 7.91
CA PRO A 241 -2.53 5.74 8.93
C PRO A 241 -2.26 4.64 9.97
N HIS A 242 -2.59 4.92 11.21
CA HIS A 242 -2.45 3.98 12.30
C HIS A 242 -3.63 3.02 12.34
N PHE A 243 -3.53 1.90 11.62
CA PHE A 243 -4.53 0.84 11.60
C PHE A 243 -4.00 -0.41 12.30
N LEU A 244 -4.56 -0.76 13.45
CA LEU A 244 -4.08 -1.89 14.29
C LEU A 244 -4.69 -3.24 13.90
N HIS A 245 -5.92 -3.27 13.38
CA HIS A 245 -6.70 -4.51 13.24
C HIS A 245 -7.02 -4.86 11.78
N THR A 246 -6.14 -4.50 10.85
CA THR A 246 -6.36 -4.72 9.41
C THR A 246 -6.28 -6.17 8.96
N ASP A 247 -5.73 -7.04 9.80
CA ASP A 247 -5.60 -8.48 9.52
C ASP A 247 -6.86 -9.29 9.88
N TYR A 248 -7.83 -8.64 10.51
CA TYR A 248 -9.08 -9.27 10.93
C TYR A 248 -10.25 -8.74 10.12
N MET A 249 -11.17 -9.63 9.74
CA MET A 249 -12.41 -9.26 9.07
C MET A 249 -13.52 -8.97 10.07
N ALA A 250 -14.42 -8.05 9.70
CA ALA A 250 -15.65 -7.82 10.46
C ALA A 250 -16.46 -9.13 10.57
N PRO A 251 -17.04 -9.46 11.75
CA PRO A 251 -17.73 -10.73 11.99
C PRO A 251 -18.82 -11.05 10.95
N ILE A 252 -19.53 -10.04 10.50
CA ILE A 252 -20.59 -10.16 9.49
C ILE A 252 -20.01 -10.55 8.11
N ALA A 253 -18.82 -10.03 7.76
CA ALA A 253 -18.10 -10.37 6.53
C ALA A 253 -17.46 -11.76 6.61
N VAL A 254 -16.98 -12.18 7.78
CA VAL A 254 -16.43 -13.54 8.01
C VAL A 254 -17.49 -14.60 7.75
N GLY A 255 -18.73 -14.38 8.21
CA GLY A 255 -19.83 -15.29 7.96
C GLY A 255 -20.10 -15.52 6.48
N GLN A 256 -20.03 -14.50 5.66
CA GLN A 256 -20.16 -14.60 4.19
C GLN A 256 -18.93 -15.22 3.53
N ALA A 257 -17.71 -14.83 3.93
CA ALA A 257 -16.46 -15.38 3.39
C ALA A 257 -16.36 -16.89 3.61
N ILE A 258 -16.69 -17.38 4.81
CA ILE A 258 -16.70 -18.82 5.11
C ILE A 258 -17.72 -19.57 4.25
N ARG A 259 -18.88 -18.99 4.01
CA ARG A 259 -19.92 -19.58 3.16
C ARG A 259 -19.51 -19.59 1.68
N THR A 260 -18.82 -18.54 1.24
CA THR A 260 -18.36 -18.40 -0.16
C THR A 260 -17.26 -19.40 -0.52
N ILE A 261 -16.35 -19.71 0.41
CA ILE A 261 -15.26 -20.68 0.20
C ILE A 261 -15.79 -22.13 0.24
N GLY A 262 -16.97 -22.36 0.83
CA GLY A 262 -17.59 -23.67 0.95
C GLY A 262 -16.93 -24.58 1.99
N ALA A 263 -17.74 -25.41 2.64
CA ALA A 263 -17.29 -26.39 3.64
C ALA A 263 -16.41 -27.51 3.05
N ALA A 264 -16.36 -27.63 1.72
CA ALA A 264 -15.64 -28.69 1.01
C ALA A 264 -14.13 -28.41 0.82
N VAL A 265 -13.71 -27.15 0.92
CA VAL A 265 -12.32 -26.75 0.61
C VAL A 265 -11.52 -26.37 1.88
N ALA A 266 -12.17 -26.11 2.99
CA ALA A 266 -11.48 -25.80 4.24
C ALA A 266 -11.34 -27.04 5.14
N PRO A 267 -10.16 -27.67 5.22
CA PRO A 267 -9.90 -28.68 6.24
C PRO A 267 -10.24 -28.12 7.63
N GLN A 268 -10.71 -28.98 8.51
CA GLN A 268 -11.13 -28.63 9.88
C GLN A 268 -10.06 -27.80 10.63
N GLN A 269 -8.79 -27.98 10.27
CA GLN A 269 -7.64 -27.24 10.79
C GLN A 269 -7.61 -25.75 10.36
N ILE A 270 -8.06 -25.42 9.15
CA ILE A 270 -8.14 -24.01 8.70
C ILE A 270 -9.32 -23.32 9.39
N ARG A 271 -10.41 -24.04 9.61
CA ARG A 271 -11.59 -23.54 10.32
C ARG A 271 -11.26 -23.21 11.78
N SER A 272 -10.50 -24.08 12.46
CA SER A 272 -10.04 -23.84 13.82
C SER A 272 -9.00 -22.72 13.89
N GLN A 273 -8.12 -22.58 12.90
CA GLN A 273 -7.15 -21.48 12.84
C GLN A 273 -7.80 -20.11 12.57
N ILE A 274 -8.85 -20.04 11.74
CA ILE A 274 -9.60 -18.81 11.51
C ILE A 274 -10.39 -18.42 12.75
N MET A 275 -11.04 -19.40 13.40
CA MET A 275 -11.81 -19.17 14.62
C MET A 275 -10.92 -18.91 15.84
N SER A 276 -9.79 -19.61 15.98
CA SER A 276 -8.83 -19.36 17.06
C SER A 276 -8.07 -18.05 16.89
N ARG A 277 -7.73 -17.66 15.66
CA ARG A 277 -7.16 -16.33 15.39
C ARG A 277 -8.17 -15.22 15.69
N ALA A 278 -9.44 -15.37 15.38
CA ALA A 278 -10.48 -14.43 15.79
C ALA A 278 -10.64 -14.32 17.32
N ALA A 279 -10.42 -15.40 18.05
CA ALA A 279 -10.51 -15.45 19.52
C ALA A 279 -9.22 -15.02 20.24
N ILE A 280 -8.04 -15.28 19.64
CA ILE A 280 -6.73 -14.94 20.24
C ILE A 280 -6.46 -13.43 20.20
N VAL A 281 -7.09 -12.70 19.28
CA VAL A 281 -6.83 -11.29 19.08
C VAL A 281 -7.44 -10.36 20.07
N SER A 282 -8.43 -10.80 20.81
CA SER A 282 -8.88 -10.03 21.99
C SER A 282 -7.82 -9.93 23.09
N ASN A 283 -6.74 -10.75 23.06
CA ASN A 283 -5.75 -10.84 24.14
C ASN A 283 -4.29 -10.65 23.73
N VAL A 284 -3.97 -10.42 22.45
CA VAL A 284 -2.60 -10.17 22.02
C VAL A 284 -2.44 -8.75 21.51
N ILE A 285 -2.36 -7.84 22.44
CA ILE A 285 -1.64 -6.58 22.23
C ILE A 285 -0.16 -6.96 22.26
N ARG A 286 0.56 -6.97 21.26
CA ARG A 286 1.67 -6.97 21.02
C ARG A 286 2.80 -7.12 20.63
N ALA A 287 3.67 -7.30 20.61
CA ALA A 287 5.12 -7.58 20.66
C ALA A 287 5.99 -6.89 19.60
N ASP A 288 5.44 -6.31 18.58
CA ASP A 288 6.24 -5.74 17.46
C ASP A 288 6.57 -4.25 17.60
N GLN A 289 6.29 -3.68 18.77
CA GLN A 289 6.59 -2.27 19.09
C GLN A 289 7.78 -2.05 20.01
N PHE A 290 8.50 -3.12 20.37
CA PHE A 290 9.73 -2.96 21.15
C PHE A 290 10.93 -3.32 20.28
N ASP A 291 11.89 -2.40 20.22
CA ASP A 291 13.20 -2.57 19.60
C ASP A 291 13.81 -3.89 20.01
N LEU A 292 13.98 -4.79 19.05
CA LEU A 292 14.76 -6.01 19.25
C LEU A 292 16.23 -5.64 19.40
N PRO A 293 16.93 -6.19 20.39
CA PRO A 293 18.36 -5.97 20.53
C PRO A 293 19.11 -6.51 19.30
N PRO A 294 20.23 -5.86 18.90
CA PRO A 294 20.98 -6.24 17.72
C PRO A 294 21.56 -7.65 17.90
N GLY A 295 21.11 -8.60 17.08
CA GLY A 295 21.66 -9.95 17.08
C GLY A 295 20.70 -11.09 16.68
N VAL A 296 19.42 -10.83 16.44
CA VAL A 296 18.49 -11.87 15.97
C VAL A 296 18.46 -11.90 14.46
N VAL A 297 19.04 -12.93 13.88
CA VAL A 297 19.05 -13.20 12.44
C VAL A 297 17.67 -13.73 12.02
N GLU A 298 16.92 -12.97 11.27
CA GLU A 298 15.70 -13.44 10.60
C GLU A 298 16.07 -14.53 9.57
N LYS A 299 15.48 -15.71 9.75
CA LYS A 299 15.60 -16.82 8.81
C LYS A 299 14.86 -16.47 7.52
N LYS A 300 15.58 -16.24 6.44
CA LYS A 300 15.04 -16.03 5.09
C LYS A 300 14.12 -17.19 4.70
N VAL A 301 12.86 -16.88 4.50
CA VAL A 301 11.95 -17.70 3.68
C VAL A 301 11.95 -17.09 2.28
N SER A 302 12.50 -17.80 1.33
CA SER A 302 12.51 -17.45 -0.09
C SER A 302 11.11 -17.60 -0.66
N ASP A 303 10.49 -16.49 -1.02
CA ASP A 303 9.30 -16.46 -1.86
C ASP A 303 9.51 -15.40 -2.95
N GLU A 304 9.82 -15.89 -4.15
CA GLU A 304 10.23 -15.09 -5.30
C GLU A 304 8.99 -14.45 -5.97
N GLY A 305 8.52 -13.34 -5.49
CA GLY A 305 7.48 -12.57 -6.20
C GLY A 305 6.74 -11.52 -5.37
N GLY A 306 6.83 -11.59 -4.07
CA GLY A 306 6.11 -10.70 -3.15
C GLY A 306 6.90 -9.49 -2.62
N ASP A 307 8.18 -9.39 -2.92
CA ASP A 307 9.10 -8.52 -2.15
C ASP A 307 9.08 -7.04 -2.54
N VAL A 308 8.78 -6.71 -3.79
CA VAL A 308 8.82 -5.31 -4.24
C VAL A 308 7.75 -4.46 -3.54
N TYR A 309 6.55 -5.01 -3.35
CA TYR A 309 5.46 -4.31 -2.65
C TYR A 309 5.71 -4.15 -1.15
N LYS A 310 6.38 -5.13 -0.53
CA LYS A 310 6.79 -5.05 0.88
C LYS A 310 7.90 -4.03 1.11
N VAL A 311 8.84 -3.92 0.18
CA VAL A 311 9.95 -2.94 0.25
C VAL A 311 9.41 -1.52 0.06
N LEU A 312 8.53 -1.28 -0.90
CA LEU A 312 7.94 0.05 -1.14
C LEU A 312 7.01 0.49 -0.01
N GLY A 313 6.28 -0.43 0.63
CA GLY A 313 5.45 -0.14 1.81
C GLY A 313 6.24 0.11 3.10
N ARG A 314 7.53 -0.26 3.13
CA ARG A 314 8.46 -0.04 4.26
C ARG A 314 9.39 1.16 4.07
N LEU A 315 9.26 1.90 2.96
CA LEU A 315 10.04 3.14 2.81
C LEU A 315 9.68 4.09 3.96
N PRO A 316 10.67 4.60 4.70
CA PRO A 316 10.41 5.46 5.85
C PRO A 316 9.81 6.77 5.37
N GLU A 317 8.50 6.87 5.45
CA GLU A 317 7.86 8.16 5.56
C GLU A 317 8.08 8.60 6.99
N MET A 318 8.59 9.81 7.20
CA MET A 318 8.95 10.30 8.54
C MET A 318 7.81 10.03 9.52
N GLY A 319 8.01 9.05 10.40
CA GLY A 319 7.15 8.86 11.55
C GLY A 319 7.32 10.06 12.48
N GLY A 320 6.25 10.78 12.73
CA GLY A 320 6.27 11.85 13.73
C GLY A 320 5.51 13.12 13.40
N ALA A 321 4.90 13.28 12.23
CA ALA A 321 3.96 14.36 12.01
C ALA A 321 2.59 13.97 12.60
N ALA A 322 2.01 14.86 13.40
CA ALA A 322 0.70 14.69 14.00
C ALA A 322 -0.35 14.25 12.99
N ALA A 323 -1.25 13.39 13.41
CA ALA A 323 -2.25 12.66 12.61
C ALA A 323 -3.27 13.53 11.83
N THR A 324 -3.03 14.80 11.63
CA THR A 324 -3.89 15.74 10.91
C THR A 324 -3.41 16.10 9.50
N ASP A 325 -2.20 15.69 9.10
CA ASP A 325 -1.58 16.15 7.86
C ASP A 325 -1.39 15.02 6.83
N TYR A 326 -2.50 14.39 6.42
CA TYR A 326 -2.48 13.58 5.22
C TYR A 326 -2.49 14.48 3.98
N THR A 327 -1.53 14.30 3.10
CA THR A 327 -1.64 14.82 1.74
C THR A 327 -2.41 13.82 0.89
N VAL A 328 -3.41 14.29 0.18
CA VAL A 328 -4.25 13.46 -0.68
C VAL A 328 -4.21 14.04 -2.09
N TYR A 329 -3.86 13.19 -3.06
CA TYR A 329 -4.04 13.52 -4.48
C TYR A 329 -5.32 12.85 -4.96
N THR A 330 -6.24 13.62 -5.51
CA THR A 330 -7.52 13.11 -6.02
C THR A 330 -7.48 13.01 -7.53
N LYS A 331 -7.94 11.88 -8.05
CA LYS A 331 -8.25 11.68 -9.45
C LYS A 331 -9.70 11.23 -9.57
N GLU A 332 -10.49 12.05 -10.21
CA GLU A 332 -11.93 11.80 -10.41
C GLU A 332 -12.16 10.87 -11.60
N ASP A 333 -13.31 10.20 -11.58
CA ASP A 333 -13.85 9.42 -12.70
C ASP A 333 -12.93 8.29 -13.19
N ILE A 334 -12.35 7.53 -12.29
CA ILE A 334 -11.54 6.35 -12.64
C ILE A 334 -12.46 5.14 -12.81
N SER A 335 -12.27 4.42 -13.93
CA SER A 335 -12.83 3.10 -14.16
C SER A 335 -11.70 2.07 -14.26
N LEU A 336 -11.63 1.17 -13.28
CA LEU A 336 -10.59 0.14 -13.16
C LEU A 336 -11.20 -1.11 -12.55
N ARG A 337 -11.24 -2.21 -13.29
CA ARG A 337 -11.78 -3.47 -12.79
C ARG A 337 -10.84 -4.14 -11.81
N ARG A 338 -11.37 -5.04 -11.03
CA ARG A 338 -10.57 -5.93 -10.20
C ARG A 338 -9.58 -6.73 -11.04
N GLY A 339 -8.31 -6.79 -10.61
CA GLY A 339 -7.20 -7.42 -11.33
C GLY A 339 -6.49 -6.49 -12.32
N GLU A 340 -7.05 -5.33 -12.62
CA GLU A 340 -6.42 -4.34 -13.51
C GLU A 340 -5.44 -3.43 -12.77
N LYS A 341 -4.53 -2.84 -13.57
CA LYS A 341 -3.53 -1.87 -13.11
C LYS A 341 -3.60 -0.64 -14.01
N ALA A 342 -3.40 0.53 -13.42
CA ALA A 342 -3.39 1.78 -14.16
C ALA A 342 -2.23 2.67 -13.70
N ILE A 343 -1.66 3.43 -14.61
CA ILE A 343 -0.72 4.52 -14.29
C ILE A 343 -1.43 5.83 -14.60
N VAL A 344 -1.70 6.61 -13.56
CA VAL A 344 -2.41 7.89 -13.68
C VAL A 344 -1.50 9.05 -13.34
N THR A 345 -1.53 10.10 -14.12
CA THR A 345 -0.79 11.33 -13.82
C THR A 345 -1.55 12.13 -12.76
N LEU A 346 -0.90 12.38 -11.64
CA LEU A 346 -1.45 13.11 -10.50
C LEU A 346 -1.15 14.61 -10.63
N PHE A 347 0.09 14.97 -10.96
CA PHE A 347 0.43 16.35 -11.31
C PHE A 347 1.62 16.44 -12.26
N VAL A 348 1.72 17.58 -12.93
CA VAL A 348 2.90 18.06 -13.67
C VAL A 348 3.15 19.48 -13.20
N LYS A 349 4.29 19.75 -12.59
CA LYS A 349 4.63 21.06 -12.00
C LYS A 349 6.03 21.48 -12.39
N LYS A 350 6.19 22.76 -12.72
CA LYS A 350 7.49 23.39 -12.85
C LYS A 350 8.02 23.69 -11.45
N ILE A 351 9.25 23.29 -11.15
CA ILE A 351 9.91 23.46 -9.87
C ILE A 351 11.27 24.12 -10.05
N GLU A 352 11.75 24.76 -9.00
CA GLU A 352 13.09 25.33 -8.94
C GLU A 352 14.06 24.31 -8.34
N TYR A 353 15.31 24.38 -8.80
CA TYR A 353 16.37 23.59 -8.23
C TYR A 353 17.71 24.34 -8.28
N SER A 354 18.68 23.89 -7.47
CA SER A 354 20.04 24.37 -7.49
C SER A 354 21.04 23.22 -7.54
N HIS A 355 22.25 23.51 -8.03
CA HIS A 355 23.35 22.56 -8.07
C HIS A 355 24.17 22.63 -6.79
N VAL A 356 24.47 21.46 -6.19
CA VAL A 356 25.37 21.33 -5.04
C VAL A 356 26.30 20.15 -5.27
N TYR A 357 27.57 20.33 -4.92
CA TYR A 357 28.55 19.27 -4.94
C TYR A 357 28.78 18.78 -3.50
N ARG A 358 28.57 17.48 -3.27
CA ARG A 358 28.70 16.89 -1.92
C ARG A 358 29.86 15.92 -1.89
N TRP A 359 30.77 16.13 -0.91
CA TRP A 359 31.89 15.25 -0.69
C TRP A 359 31.93 14.72 0.75
N SER A 360 31.93 13.41 0.89
CA SER A 360 32.09 12.71 2.17
C SER A 360 33.21 11.69 2.03
N PRO A 361 34.48 12.08 2.27
CA PRO A 361 35.60 11.15 2.18
C PRO A 361 35.39 9.90 3.04
N PRO A 362 35.76 8.67 2.56
CA PRO A 362 36.59 8.41 1.36
C PRO A 362 35.79 8.30 0.04
N GLU A 363 34.48 8.51 0.04
CA GLU A 363 33.65 8.45 -1.17
C GLU A 363 34.08 9.54 -2.17
N ARG A 364 33.75 9.32 -3.46
CA ARG A 364 33.91 10.33 -4.49
C ARG A 364 32.90 11.46 -4.31
N MET A 365 33.29 12.65 -4.71
CA MET A 365 32.38 13.80 -4.73
C MET A 365 31.21 13.55 -5.70
N LYS A 366 30.00 13.82 -5.26
CA LYS A 366 28.77 13.67 -6.03
C LYS A 366 28.22 15.04 -6.42
N HIS A 367 27.78 15.16 -7.65
CA HIS A 367 26.96 16.28 -8.11
C HIS A 367 25.52 15.98 -7.75
N MET A 368 24.87 16.88 -7.02
CA MET A 368 23.51 16.76 -6.52
C MET A 368 22.65 17.91 -7.08
N LEU A 369 21.37 17.64 -7.30
CA LEU A 369 20.36 18.69 -7.45
C LEU A 369 19.60 18.82 -6.14
N VAL A 370 19.42 20.04 -5.68
CA VAL A 370 18.57 20.40 -4.54
C VAL A 370 17.27 20.93 -5.10
N LEU A 371 16.25 20.09 -5.09
CA LEU A 371 14.91 20.43 -5.57
C LEU A 371 14.16 21.17 -4.46
N HIS A 372 13.48 22.27 -4.83
CA HIS A 372 12.63 23.02 -3.91
C HIS A 372 11.16 22.67 -4.14
N ASN A 373 10.46 22.21 -3.09
CA ASN A 373 9.03 21.93 -3.14
C ASN A 373 8.20 23.22 -2.97
N GLY A 374 8.09 24.00 -4.03
CA GLY A 374 7.21 25.14 -4.13
C GLY A 374 5.75 24.78 -4.45
N THR A 375 5.40 23.47 -4.50
CA THR A 375 4.02 23.04 -4.80
C THR A 375 3.13 23.13 -3.55
N ASP A 376 1.82 22.99 -3.76
CA ASP A 376 0.85 23.08 -2.66
C ASP A 376 0.76 21.81 -1.81
N THR A 377 1.40 20.73 -2.25
CA THR A 377 1.33 19.40 -1.64
C THR A 377 2.72 18.89 -1.27
N ALA A 378 2.81 18.03 -0.26
CA ALA A 378 4.03 17.32 0.04
C ALA A 378 4.34 16.29 -1.06
N TRP A 379 5.62 16.07 -1.38
CA TRP A 379 6.04 14.98 -2.25
C TRP A 379 6.28 13.73 -1.40
N THR A 380 5.63 12.64 -1.76
CA THR A 380 5.82 11.37 -1.06
C THR A 380 7.08 10.66 -1.50
N THR A 381 7.62 9.76 -0.68
CA THR A 381 8.77 8.93 -1.06
C THR A 381 8.41 8.00 -2.22
N GLY A 382 9.20 8.02 -3.27
CA GLY A 382 9.02 7.17 -4.45
C GLY A 382 10.19 7.19 -5.41
N PRO A 383 10.32 6.20 -6.31
CA PRO A 383 11.35 6.19 -7.34
C PRO A 383 11.22 7.41 -8.27
N TYR A 384 12.35 7.92 -8.70
CA TYR A 384 12.39 8.96 -9.73
C TYR A 384 13.34 8.60 -10.86
N LEU A 385 13.03 9.10 -12.05
CA LEU A 385 13.93 9.15 -13.20
C LEU A 385 14.18 10.62 -13.55
N ALA A 386 15.43 11.08 -13.44
CA ALA A 386 15.84 12.39 -13.91
C ALA A 386 16.31 12.29 -15.36
N VAL A 387 15.85 13.21 -16.20
CA VAL A 387 16.21 13.27 -17.63
C VAL A 387 16.57 14.70 -18.04
N SER A 388 17.54 14.85 -18.95
CA SER A 388 17.88 16.11 -19.60
C SER A 388 18.09 15.86 -21.08
N GLN A 389 17.50 16.69 -21.92
CA GLN A 389 17.63 16.58 -23.38
C GLN A 389 17.41 15.16 -23.92
N GLN A 390 16.38 14.47 -23.40
CA GLN A 390 16.00 13.07 -23.71
C GLN A 390 17.05 12.02 -23.29
N ARG A 391 18.00 12.37 -22.44
CA ARG A 391 18.99 11.45 -21.88
C ARG A 391 18.74 11.23 -20.40
N PRO A 392 18.81 9.98 -19.90
CA PRO A 392 18.73 9.74 -18.47
C PRO A 392 19.95 10.35 -17.77
N LEU A 393 19.72 11.03 -16.66
CA LEU A 393 20.74 11.59 -15.79
C LEU A 393 21.00 10.71 -14.58
N SER A 394 19.91 10.32 -13.90
CA SER A 394 19.99 9.48 -12.70
C SER A 394 18.64 8.86 -12.40
N GLU A 395 18.68 7.81 -11.62
CA GLU A 395 17.56 7.10 -11.03
C GLU A 395 17.89 6.81 -9.56
N ASP A 396 16.94 7.07 -8.66
CA ASP A 396 17.07 6.80 -7.22
C ASP A 396 15.68 7.02 -6.57
N LEU A 397 15.64 7.16 -5.26
CA LEU A 397 14.44 7.49 -4.48
C LEU A 397 14.37 8.98 -4.16
N LEU A 398 13.29 9.63 -4.59
CA LEU A 398 12.90 10.94 -4.09
C LEU A 398 12.35 10.74 -2.66
N LYS A 399 12.93 11.43 -1.70
CA LYS A 399 12.52 11.36 -0.29
C LYS A 399 11.29 12.21 -0.05
N TYR A 400 10.51 11.84 0.97
CA TYR A 400 9.41 12.69 1.43
C TYR A 400 9.88 14.13 1.62
N THR A 401 9.17 15.06 0.99
CA THR A 401 9.53 16.48 0.99
C THR A 401 8.27 17.30 1.27
N PRO A 402 8.14 17.90 2.46
CA PRO A 402 6.98 18.72 2.79
C PRO A 402 6.93 19.95 1.89
N LYS A 403 5.79 20.62 1.84
CA LYS A 403 5.61 21.92 1.19
C LYS A 403 6.64 22.91 1.74
N GLY A 404 7.33 23.64 0.84
CA GLY A 404 8.41 24.56 1.18
C GLY A 404 9.74 23.89 1.56
N GLY A 405 9.80 22.55 1.59
CA GLY A 405 11.01 21.80 1.90
C GLY A 405 11.92 21.61 0.69
N ASN A 406 13.10 21.05 0.94
CA ASN A 406 14.09 20.73 -0.09
C ASN A 406 14.39 19.24 -0.11
N CYS A 407 14.63 18.69 -1.31
CA CYS A 407 15.05 17.32 -1.55
C CYS A 407 16.34 17.30 -2.34
N GLU A 408 17.37 16.60 -1.85
CA GLU A 408 18.62 16.41 -2.59
C GLU A 408 18.57 15.08 -3.36
N ILE A 409 18.84 15.14 -4.66
CA ILE A 409 18.94 13.96 -5.51
C ILE A 409 20.34 13.88 -6.16
N PRO A 410 21.01 12.70 -6.16
CA PRO A 410 22.27 12.53 -6.85
C PRO A 410 22.07 12.49 -8.36
N VAL A 411 22.98 13.13 -9.11
CA VAL A 411 22.97 13.11 -10.57
C VAL A 411 24.13 12.29 -11.12
N THR A 412 25.38 12.61 -10.70
CA THR A 412 26.58 11.95 -11.19
C THR A 412 27.77 12.17 -10.27
N ALA A 413 28.87 11.49 -10.53
CA ALA A 413 30.16 11.84 -9.91
C ALA A 413 30.66 13.19 -10.46
N ALA A 414 31.21 14.02 -9.58
CA ALA A 414 31.75 15.33 -9.92
C ALA A 414 33.17 15.20 -10.51
N VAL A 415 33.26 14.93 -11.79
CA VAL A 415 34.58 14.69 -12.46
C VAL A 415 35.39 15.97 -12.67
N ASN A 416 34.72 17.12 -12.72
CA ASN A 416 35.37 18.42 -12.95
C ASN A 416 35.77 19.16 -11.66
N ILE A 417 35.63 18.50 -10.49
CA ILE A 417 36.09 19.03 -9.23
C ILE A 417 37.11 18.03 -8.65
N ALA A 418 38.40 18.34 -8.83
CA ALA A 418 39.43 17.53 -8.22
C ALA A 418 39.37 17.70 -6.70
N HIS A 419 39.52 16.59 -5.99
CA HIS A 419 39.49 16.54 -4.53
C HIS A 419 40.43 15.47 -4.02
N ASP A 420 41.16 15.79 -2.95
CA ASP A 420 42.10 14.88 -2.29
C ASP A 420 42.05 15.09 -0.77
N LYS A 421 42.25 14.01 -0.02
CA LYS A 421 42.31 14.01 1.44
C LYS A 421 43.58 13.32 1.91
N SER A 422 44.33 13.99 2.79
CA SER A 422 45.43 13.40 3.53
C SER A 422 45.28 13.64 5.02
N GLU A 423 45.83 12.76 5.84
CA GLU A 423 45.85 12.89 7.31
C GLU A 423 47.26 12.54 7.81
N SER A 424 47.73 13.27 8.83
CA SER A 424 49.00 13.03 9.51
C SER A 424 48.86 13.22 11.01
N GLU A 425 49.64 12.46 11.77
CA GLU A 425 49.78 12.67 13.20
C GLU A 425 50.72 13.87 13.42
N ILE A 426 50.29 14.84 14.24
CA ILE A 426 51.02 16.07 14.53
C ILE A 426 51.46 16.18 16.00
N ASP A 427 50.82 15.43 16.90
CA ASP A 427 51.18 15.38 18.32
C ASP A 427 50.75 14.06 18.95
N ARG A 428 51.52 13.61 19.97
CA ARG A 428 51.25 12.39 20.72
C ARG A 428 51.58 12.56 22.20
N LYS A 429 50.58 12.37 23.04
CA LYS A 429 50.74 12.30 24.50
C LYS A 429 50.74 10.85 24.93
N LEU A 430 51.91 10.34 25.35
CA LEU A 430 52.08 8.95 25.77
C LEU A 430 51.33 8.69 27.07
N LYS A 431 50.72 7.49 27.18
CA LYS A 431 50.03 7.01 28.38
C LYS A 431 49.00 8.01 28.95
N ALA A 432 48.33 8.73 28.08
CA ALA A 432 47.38 9.78 28.45
C ALA A 432 46.10 9.27 29.16
N HIS A 433 45.79 7.95 29.02
CA HIS A 433 44.65 7.33 29.69
C HIS A 433 44.98 5.87 30.01
N SER A 434 44.52 5.39 31.17
CA SER A 434 44.63 3.99 31.59
C SER A 434 43.24 3.41 31.85
N PRO A 435 42.65 2.66 30.92
CA PRO A 435 41.37 2.02 31.12
C PRO A 435 41.42 0.82 32.09
N SER A 436 42.59 0.26 32.32
CA SER A 436 42.86 -0.81 33.30
C SER A 436 44.31 -0.82 33.73
N SER A 437 44.67 -1.52 34.82
CA SER A 437 45.99 -1.50 35.45
C SER A 437 47.20 -1.77 34.52
N ASN A 438 47.00 -2.52 33.44
CA ASN A 438 48.09 -2.91 32.51
C ASN A 438 47.83 -2.42 31.07
N ARG A 439 46.89 -1.54 30.85
CA ARG A 439 46.56 -1.05 29.50
C ARG A 439 46.66 0.47 29.48
N TYR A 440 47.57 0.98 28.69
CA TYR A 440 47.73 2.41 28.48
C TYR A 440 47.33 2.80 27.07
N LEU A 441 46.76 3.99 26.97
CA LEU A 441 46.37 4.59 25.71
C LEU A 441 47.08 5.94 25.54
N ASP A 442 47.63 6.15 24.35
CA ASP A 442 48.18 7.42 23.94
C ASP A 442 47.05 8.30 23.38
N LEU A 443 47.08 9.58 23.64
CA LEU A 443 46.24 10.55 22.98
C LEU A 443 46.98 11.13 21.78
N VAL A 444 46.53 10.81 20.59
CA VAL A 444 47.12 11.34 19.35
C VAL A 444 46.26 12.44 18.76
N THR A 445 46.89 13.52 18.32
CA THR A 445 46.28 14.59 17.56
C THR A 445 46.61 14.42 16.09
N LEU A 446 45.60 14.33 15.26
CA LEU A 446 45.73 14.20 13.81
C LEU A 446 45.28 15.48 13.14
N GLU A 447 45.99 15.89 12.10
CA GLU A 447 45.62 16.94 11.19
C GLU A 447 45.23 16.36 9.82
N GLY A 448 44.04 16.67 9.38
CA GLY A 448 43.57 16.34 8.04
C GLY A 448 43.64 17.56 7.12
N VAL A 449 44.05 17.31 5.89
CA VAL A 449 44.15 18.32 4.83
C VAL A 449 43.29 17.89 3.65
N LEU A 450 42.38 18.75 3.27
CA LEU A 450 41.52 18.59 2.10
C LEU A 450 41.94 19.59 1.03
N LYS A 451 42.25 19.10 -0.16
CA LYS A 451 42.59 19.93 -1.32
C LYS A 451 41.49 19.83 -2.37
N LEU A 452 40.99 20.94 -2.84
CA LEU A 452 39.97 21.01 -3.87
C LEU A 452 40.41 21.94 -5.00
N ARG A 453 40.01 21.60 -6.23
CA ARG A 453 40.20 22.45 -7.40
C ARG A 453 38.98 22.38 -8.31
N ASN A 454 38.45 23.55 -8.65
CA ASN A 454 37.32 23.68 -9.56
C ASN A 454 37.81 23.81 -11.01
N PHE A 455 37.47 22.84 -11.86
CA PHE A 455 37.72 22.90 -13.31
C PHE A 455 36.45 23.29 -14.10
N GLU A 456 35.32 23.50 -13.40
CA GLU A 456 34.12 24.05 -14.04
C GLU A 456 34.34 25.51 -14.45
N LYS A 457 33.58 25.96 -15.47
CA LYS A 457 33.59 27.35 -15.92
C LYS A 457 32.75 28.28 -15.07
N LYS A 458 32.09 27.75 -14.04
CA LYS A 458 31.15 28.45 -13.15
C LYS A 458 31.53 28.24 -11.68
N THR A 459 31.12 29.18 -10.85
CA THR A 459 31.23 29.03 -9.38
C THR A 459 30.32 27.89 -8.93
N VAL A 460 30.83 27.04 -8.04
CA VAL A 460 30.11 25.89 -7.54
C VAL A 460 29.97 25.92 -6.02
N ASP A 461 28.81 25.54 -5.52
CA ASP A 461 28.58 25.33 -4.09
C ASP A 461 29.00 23.91 -3.69
N VAL A 462 29.90 23.80 -2.71
CA VAL A 462 30.41 22.52 -2.24
C VAL A 462 30.14 22.34 -0.75
N ILE A 463 29.52 21.20 -0.44
CA ILE A 463 29.30 20.74 0.95
C ILE A 463 30.26 19.56 1.21
N ILE A 464 31.08 19.72 2.23
CA ILE A 464 32.02 18.68 2.64
C ILE A 464 31.65 18.22 4.05
N VAL A 465 31.63 16.91 4.26
CA VAL A 465 31.38 16.30 5.58
C VAL A 465 32.45 15.24 5.81
N VAL A 466 33.33 15.50 6.74
CA VAL A 466 34.38 14.55 7.13
C VAL A 466 34.03 13.92 8.46
N SER A 467 33.75 12.63 8.47
CA SER A 467 33.61 11.87 9.72
C SER A 467 34.97 11.54 10.29
N VAL A 468 35.18 11.78 11.57
CA VAL A 468 36.45 11.50 12.26
C VAL A 468 36.23 10.50 13.40
N PRO A 469 37.14 9.48 13.52
CA PRO A 469 37.04 8.47 14.58
C PRO A 469 37.69 8.99 15.88
N GLY A 470 37.27 10.16 16.33
CA GLY A 470 37.81 10.86 17.49
C GLY A 470 37.02 12.14 17.77
N LYS A 471 37.45 12.89 18.78
CA LYS A 471 36.91 14.18 19.14
C LYS A 471 37.40 15.24 18.16
N PRO A 472 36.54 15.84 17.32
CA PRO A 472 36.96 16.95 16.48
C PRO A 472 37.32 18.17 17.35
N VAL A 473 38.43 18.85 17.03
CA VAL A 473 38.97 19.95 17.83
C VAL A 473 38.81 21.27 17.12
N SER A 474 39.24 21.35 15.87
CA SER A 474 39.22 22.60 15.12
C SER A 474 39.08 22.36 13.62
N ALA A 475 38.66 23.39 12.90
CA ALA A 475 38.59 23.40 11.45
C ALA A 475 38.90 24.80 10.92
N SER A 476 39.58 24.86 9.76
CA SER A 476 39.92 26.11 9.08
C SER A 476 38.71 26.66 8.29
N LYS A 477 38.82 27.92 7.92
CA LYS A 477 37.89 28.58 6.94
C LYS A 477 36.40 28.37 7.24
N GLY A 478 36.00 28.52 8.52
CA GLY A 478 34.61 28.43 8.94
C GLY A 478 34.02 27.03 8.98
N GLY A 479 34.87 26.00 9.01
CA GLY A 479 34.42 24.62 9.21
C GLY A 479 33.75 24.43 10.57
N LEU A 480 32.59 23.82 10.60
CA LEU A 480 31.81 23.50 11.81
C LEU A 480 32.26 22.14 12.34
N VAL A 481 32.71 22.11 13.60
CA VAL A 481 33.05 20.87 14.32
C VAL A 481 31.88 20.41 15.15
N GLN A 482 31.53 19.12 15.04
CA GLN A 482 30.41 18.54 15.77
C GLN A 482 30.81 17.19 16.35
N ALA A 483 30.78 17.05 17.68
CA ALA A 483 30.97 15.77 18.36
C ALA A 483 29.68 14.96 18.27
N ASP A 484 29.81 13.63 18.17
CA ASP A 484 28.65 12.72 18.24
C ASP A 484 28.14 12.67 19.69
N PRO A 485 26.90 13.12 19.97
CA PRO A 485 26.36 13.15 21.32
C PRO A 485 26.06 11.75 21.87
N THR A 486 26.03 10.73 21.05
CA THR A 486 25.78 9.34 21.47
C THR A 486 27.04 8.61 21.94
N LYS A 487 28.23 9.12 21.59
CA LYS A 487 29.55 8.54 21.91
C LYS A 487 30.21 9.25 23.08
N LEU A 488 29.76 8.94 24.30
CA LEU A 488 30.16 9.67 25.53
C LEU A 488 31.49 9.21 26.12
N LYS A 489 31.88 7.95 25.95
CA LYS A 489 33.12 7.43 26.51
C LYS A 489 34.34 8.06 25.80
N LEU A 490 35.36 8.40 26.57
CA LEU A 490 36.57 9.06 26.08
C LEU A 490 37.21 8.35 24.89
N THR A 491 37.29 7.03 24.95
CA THR A 491 37.93 6.17 23.94
C THR A 491 37.06 5.88 22.72
N GLU A 492 35.76 6.18 22.80
CA GLU A 492 34.78 5.91 21.74
C GLU A 492 34.29 7.19 21.05
N ARG A 493 34.79 8.36 21.46
CA ARG A 493 34.39 9.64 20.88
C ARG A 493 34.58 9.63 19.38
N GLN A 494 33.58 10.14 18.70
CA GLN A 494 33.54 10.35 17.26
C GLN A 494 32.93 11.73 16.97
N GLY A 495 33.05 12.17 15.75
CA GLY A 495 32.43 13.40 15.34
C GLY A 495 32.58 13.65 13.85
N SER A 496 32.20 14.82 13.45
CA SER A 496 32.28 15.26 12.06
C SER A 496 32.74 16.71 11.97
N VAL A 497 33.34 17.02 10.83
CA VAL A 497 33.66 18.40 10.45
C VAL A 497 32.96 18.70 9.15
N ARG A 498 32.26 19.83 9.09
CA ARG A 498 31.44 20.20 7.96
C ARG A 498 31.81 21.59 7.43
N TRP A 499 31.91 21.70 6.10
CA TRP A 499 32.06 22.98 5.40
C TRP A 499 30.94 23.14 4.38
N LYS A 500 30.55 24.39 4.21
CA LYS A 500 29.74 24.86 3.08
C LYS A 500 30.52 26.01 2.45
N ILE A 501 31.06 25.77 1.26
CA ILE A 501 31.97 26.72 0.60
C ILE A 501 31.58 26.94 -0.85
N LYS A 502 32.00 28.08 -1.39
CA LYS A 502 31.98 28.34 -2.83
C LYS A 502 33.37 28.17 -3.39
N LEU A 503 33.47 27.60 -4.58
CA LEU A 503 34.70 27.48 -5.35
C LEU A 503 34.51 28.21 -6.68
N GLU A 504 35.33 29.25 -6.89
CA GLU A 504 35.35 30.00 -8.14
C GLU A 504 35.98 29.17 -9.28
N PRO A 505 35.72 29.50 -10.56
CA PRO A 505 36.40 28.84 -11.68
C PRO A 505 37.90 28.86 -11.53
N GLY A 506 38.56 27.70 -11.63
CA GLY A 506 40.00 27.54 -11.51
C GLY A 506 40.58 27.66 -10.08
N GLU A 507 39.74 27.95 -9.08
CA GLU A 507 40.21 28.11 -7.68
C GLU A 507 40.77 26.80 -7.10
N ASN A 508 41.93 26.95 -6.42
CA ASN A 508 42.49 25.92 -5.53
C ASN A 508 42.18 26.29 -4.08
N LYS A 509 41.55 25.41 -3.35
CA LYS A 509 41.19 25.64 -1.95
C LYS A 509 41.71 24.50 -1.07
N THR A 510 42.43 24.89 -0.01
CA THR A 510 42.87 23.96 1.02
C THR A 510 42.12 24.22 2.31
N LEU A 511 41.56 23.16 2.90
CA LEU A 511 40.88 23.17 4.19
C LEU A 511 41.63 22.21 5.12
N THR A 512 41.73 22.58 6.40
CA THR A 512 42.38 21.73 7.42
C THR A 512 41.43 21.50 8.59
N TYR A 513 41.59 20.39 9.26
CA TYR A 513 40.84 20.05 10.47
C TYR A 513 41.73 19.25 11.40
N LYS A 514 41.47 19.32 12.71
CA LYS A 514 42.18 18.56 13.75
C LYS A 514 41.18 17.78 14.58
N TYR A 515 41.61 16.57 14.96
CA TYR A 515 40.86 15.73 15.89
C TYR A 515 41.79 14.91 16.77
N GLU A 516 41.31 14.55 17.93
CA GLU A 516 42.00 13.76 18.94
C GLU A 516 41.37 12.39 19.08
N ARG A 517 42.18 11.35 19.15
CA ARG A 517 41.71 9.99 19.47
C ARG A 517 42.70 9.25 20.35
N TYR A 518 42.16 8.29 21.11
CA TYR A 518 42.99 7.38 21.88
C TYR A 518 43.38 6.18 21.03
N VAL A 519 44.66 5.82 21.07
CA VAL A 519 45.25 4.64 20.43
C VAL A 519 46.00 3.80 21.46
N SER A 520 46.14 2.49 21.25
CA SER A 520 46.95 1.66 22.14
C SER A 520 48.40 2.17 22.19
N SER A 521 48.93 2.32 23.39
CA SER A 521 50.37 2.54 23.57
C SER A 521 51.11 1.30 23.06
N GLY A 522 52.08 1.49 22.17
CA GLY A 522 52.93 0.42 21.64
C GLY A 522 53.78 -0.23 22.72
#